data_6ec973ce13c1e0769dd360a5b4c73296
#
_entry.id   6ec973ce13c1e0769dd360a5b4c73296
#
_cell.length_a   1.000
_cell.length_b   1.000
_cell.length_c   1.000
_cell.angle_alpha   90.00
_cell.angle_beta   90.00
_cell.angle_gamma   90.00
#
_symmetry.space_group_name_H-M   'P 1'
#
loop_
_entity.id
_entity.type
_entity.pdbx_description
1 polymer ?
#
loop_
_entity_poly.entity_id
_entity_poly.type
_entity_poly.pdbx_seq_one_letter_code
_entity_poly.pdbx_strand_id
1 'polypeptide(L)'
;YSETLYNYKDDIEYYFKIEYDIHRTLRLIIDTGIHHYGWDYEKCFSLMRKNLSYSDDHINKELLRYIDLPGQALTYKVGEKTLMYLRYHFLQKGHSVKDFHKLVLDVGPCPLDILVEYFLENELI
;
A
#
# COMPACT_ATOMS: atom_id res chain seq x y z
N TYR A 1 -2.79 3.57 -4.21
CA TYR A 1 -2.73 4.99 -4.62
C TYR A 1 -3.91 5.40 -5.53
N SER A 2 -4.19 4.67 -6.60
CA SER A 2 -5.29 5.00 -7.54
C SER A 2 -6.65 5.13 -6.86
N GLU A 3 -6.89 4.38 -5.82
CA GLU A 3 -8.11 4.44 -5.00
C GLU A 3 -8.34 5.81 -4.35
N THR A 4 -7.28 6.60 -4.14
CA THR A 4 -7.41 7.97 -3.59
C THR A 4 -8.00 8.96 -4.59
N LEU A 5 -8.05 8.58 -5.86
CA LEU A 5 -8.53 9.40 -6.98
C LEU A 5 -9.96 9.05 -7.39
N TYR A 6 -10.51 7.96 -6.85
CA TYR A 6 -11.82 7.45 -7.21
C TYR A 6 -12.93 8.18 -6.43
N ASN A 7 -13.97 8.58 -7.14
CA ASN A 7 -15.20 9.13 -6.54
C ASN A 7 -16.15 7.96 -6.25
N TYR A 8 -16.30 7.62 -4.97
CA TYR A 8 -17.19 6.54 -4.53
C TYR A 8 -18.65 6.96 -4.70
N LYS A 9 -19.48 6.04 -5.19
CA LYS A 9 -20.89 6.29 -5.52
C LYS A 9 -21.79 6.29 -4.28
N ASP A 10 -21.42 5.49 -3.28
CA ASP A 10 -22.18 5.34 -2.05
C ASP A 10 -21.29 4.96 -0.85
N ASP A 11 -21.90 4.93 0.33
CA ASP A 11 -21.21 4.62 1.58
C ASP A 11 -20.69 3.17 1.65
N ILE A 12 -21.28 2.26 0.90
CA ILE A 12 -20.88 0.85 0.85
C ILE A 12 -19.55 0.71 0.09
N GLU A 13 -19.45 1.35 -1.08
CA GLU A 13 -18.18 1.39 -1.83
C GLU A 13 -17.07 2.05 -1.01
N TYR A 14 -17.40 3.14 -0.31
CA TYR A 14 -16.46 3.83 0.56
C TYR A 14 -16.02 2.98 1.76
N TYR A 15 -16.95 2.24 2.37
CA TYR A 15 -16.64 1.27 3.43
C TYR A 15 -15.63 0.22 2.97
N PHE A 16 -15.86 -0.43 1.83
CA PHE A 16 -14.93 -1.41 1.28
C PHE A 16 -13.55 -0.82 0.95
N LYS A 17 -13.51 0.42 0.46
CA LYS A 17 -12.24 1.13 0.27
C LYS A 17 -11.46 1.25 1.57
N ILE A 18 -12.12 1.65 2.66
CA ILE A 18 -11.48 1.76 3.98
C ILE A 18 -11.03 0.37 4.47
N GLU A 19 -11.86 -0.65 4.35
CA GLU A 19 -11.51 -2.01 4.75
C GLU A 19 -10.30 -2.54 3.98
N TYR A 20 -10.22 -2.30 2.67
CA TYR A 20 -9.04 -2.64 1.88
C TYR A 20 -7.79 -1.87 2.30
N ASP A 21 -7.91 -0.62 2.70
CA ASP A 21 -6.79 0.18 3.19
C ASP A 21 -6.28 -0.33 4.54
N ILE A 22 -7.18 -0.68 5.45
CA ILE A 22 -6.88 -1.35 6.71
C ILE A 22 -6.19 -2.69 6.44
N HIS A 23 -6.72 -3.51 5.53
CA HIS A 23 -6.13 -4.79 5.15
C HIS A 23 -4.69 -4.62 4.66
N ARG A 24 -4.42 -3.70 3.73
CA ARG A 24 -3.07 -3.44 3.23
C ARG A 24 -2.11 -2.93 4.31
N THR A 25 -2.62 -2.17 5.27
CA THR A 25 -1.85 -1.73 6.43
C THR A 25 -1.52 -2.90 7.36
N LEU A 26 -2.50 -3.78 7.62
CA LEU A 26 -2.29 -5.00 8.41
C LEU A 26 -1.28 -5.95 7.74
N ARG A 27 -1.33 -6.09 6.42
CA ARG A 27 -0.33 -6.87 5.65
C ARG A 27 1.09 -6.40 5.93
N LEU A 28 1.32 -5.08 5.89
CA LEU A 28 2.63 -4.49 6.21
C LEU A 28 3.09 -4.87 7.63
N ILE A 29 2.20 -4.71 8.61
CA ILE A 29 2.48 -4.96 10.02
C ILE A 29 2.73 -6.44 10.29
N ILE A 30 1.87 -7.32 9.74
CA ILE A 30 1.90 -8.76 10.01
C ILE A 30 3.10 -9.42 9.34
N ASP A 31 3.40 -9.07 8.09
CA ASP A 31 4.58 -9.60 7.38
C ASP A 31 5.87 -9.28 8.16
N THR A 32 6.04 -8.03 8.55
CA THR A 32 7.16 -7.61 9.41
C THR A 32 7.10 -8.29 10.78
N GLY A 33 5.91 -8.45 11.33
CA GLY A 33 5.67 -9.15 12.61
C GLY A 33 6.16 -10.60 12.56
N ILE A 34 5.79 -11.33 11.52
CA ILE A 34 6.17 -12.75 11.35
C ILE A 34 7.68 -12.86 11.11
N HIS A 35 8.19 -12.18 10.07
CA HIS A 35 9.52 -12.45 9.56
C HIS A 35 10.66 -11.74 10.30
N HIS A 36 10.36 -10.61 10.96
CA HIS A 36 11.35 -9.85 11.70
C HIS A 36 11.21 -10.00 13.22
N TYR A 37 9.96 -9.96 13.73
CA TYR A 37 9.72 -9.99 15.17
C TYR A 37 9.33 -11.38 15.71
N GLY A 38 9.20 -12.39 14.87
CA GLY A 38 8.86 -13.75 15.27
C GLY A 38 7.45 -13.88 15.88
N TRP A 39 6.49 -13.09 15.38
CA TRP A 39 5.11 -13.20 15.85
C TRP A 39 4.53 -14.56 15.52
N ASP A 40 3.82 -15.16 16.48
CA ASP A 40 3.11 -16.39 16.28
C ASP A 40 1.81 -16.20 15.48
N TYR A 41 1.27 -17.32 15.04
CA TYR A 41 0.05 -17.35 14.24
C TYR A 41 -1.15 -16.73 14.95
N GLU A 42 -1.34 -17.06 16.24
CA GLU A 42 -2.49 -16.61 17.04
C GLU A 42 -2.52 -15.09 17.18
N LYS A 43 -1.38 -14.47 17.38
CA LYS A 43 -1.26 -13.01 17.43
C LYS A 43 -1.64 -12.38 16.10
N CYS A 44 -1.14 -12.92 14.98
CA CYS A 44 -1.45 -12.43 13.65
C CYS A 44 -2.93 -12.59 13.31
N PHE A 45 -3.50 -13.77 13.61
CA PHE A 45 -4.90 -14.07 13.41
C PHE A 45 -5.81 -13.13 14.21
N SER A 46 -5.54 -12.98 15.50
CA SER A 46 -6.30 -12.09 16.39
C SER A 46 -6.28 -10.65 15.92
N LEU A 47 -5.13 -10.17 15.42
CA LEU A 47 -5.00 -8.82 14.88
C LEU A 47 -5.87 -8.61 13.64
N MET A 48 -5.88 -9.56 12.70
CA MET A 48 -6.74 -9.49 11.51
C MET A 48 -8.21 -9.59 11.89
N ARG A 49 -8.57 -10.55 12.74
CA ARG A 49 -9.95 -10.78 13.19
C ARG A 49 -10.58 -9.57 13.89
N LYS A 50 -9.77 -8.83 14.64
CA LYS A 50 -10.20 -7.61 15.33
C LYS A 50 -10.49 -6.44 14.38
N ASN A 51 -9.82 -6.36 13.25
CA ASN A 51 -9.79 -5.17 12.41
C ASN A 51 -10.47 -5.35 11.04
N LEU A 52 -10.82 -6.58 10.64
CA LEU A 52 -11.43 -6.90 9.35
C LEU A 52 -12.70 -7.70 9.52
N SER A 53 -13.65 -7.50 8.61
CA SER A 53 -14.91 -8.27 8.55
C SER A 53 -14.77 -9.61 7.83
N TYR A 54 -13.54 -10.11 7.66
CA TYR A 54 -13.26 -11.33 6.92
C TYR A 54 -13.67 -12.58 7.71
N SER A 55 -14.05 -13.64 7.00
CA SER A 55 -14.24 -14.96 7.60
C SER A 55 -12.92 -15.55 8.09
N ASP A 56 -12.97 -16.43 9.08
CA ASP A 56 -11.79 -17.12 9.62
C ASP A 56 -11.01 -17.89 8.53
N ASP A 57 -11.73 -18.51 7.58
CA ASP A 57 -11.12 -19.20 6.44
C ASP A 57 -10.34 -18.23 5.53
N HIS A 58 -10.88 -17.03 5.29
CA HIS A 58 -10.17 -16.00 4.52
C HIS A 58 -8.91 -15.51 5.25
N ILE A 59 -9.02 -15.25 6.55
CA ILE A 59 -7.86 -14.83 7.38
C ILE A 59 -6.77 -15.90 7.35
N ASN A 60 -7.15 -17.18 7.51
CA ASN A 60 -6.21 -18.30 7.47
C ASN A 60 -5.46 -18.36 6.13
N LYS A 61 -6.16 -18.23 5.02
CA LYS A 61 -5.55 -18.23 3.68
C LYS A 61 -4.57 -17.07 3.47
N GLU A 62 -4.93 -15.89 3.94
CA GLU A 62 -4.05 -14.73 3.85
C GLU A 62 -2.80 -14.89 4.74
N LEU A 63 -2.93 -15.39 5.96
CA LEU A 63 -1.78 -15.62 6.84
C LEU A 63 -0.82 -16.67 6.28
N LEU A 64 -1.31 -17.78 5.75
CA LEU A 64 -0.48 -18.76 5.06
C LEU A 64 0.30 -18.14 3.90
N ARG A 65 -0.37 -17.30 3.12
CA ARG A 65 0.27 -16.57 2.03
C ARG A 65 1.38 -15.63 2.50
N TYR A 66 1.22 -14.94 3.65
CA TYR A 66 2.27 -14.07 4.19
C TYR A 66 3.48 -14.89 4.68
N ILE A 67 3.24 -16.06 5.26
CA ILE A 67 4.30 -16.99 5.69
C ILE A 67 5.10 -17.52 4.49
N ASP A 68 4.39 -17.91 3.43
CA ASP A 68 4.99 -18.52 2.24
C ASP A 68 5.72 -17.52 1.32
N LEU A 69 5.32 -16.24 1.37
CA LEU A 69 5.84 -15.18 0.49
C LEU A 69 6.36 -13.98 1.28
N PRO A 70 7.49 -14.10 1.99
CA PRO A 70 8.06 -13.01 2.79
C PRO A 70 8.27 -11.73 1.98
N GLY A 71 7.83 -10.59 2.51
CA GLY A 71 7.98 -9.27 1.89
C GLY A 71 6.94 -8.94 0.82
N GLN A 72 6.23 -9.91 0.24
CA GLN A 72 5.22 -9.65 -0.79
C GLN A 72 4.06 -8.81 -0.23
N ALA A 73 3.69 -9.01 1.01
CA ALA A 73 2.60 -8.29 1.66
C ALA A 73 2.89 -6.78 1.84
N LEU A 74 4.15 -6.37 1.84
CA LEU A 74 4.59 -4.97 2.01
C LEU A 74 4.33 -4.10 0.78
N THR A 75 4.36 -4.68 -0.41
CA THR A 75 4.50 -3.99 -1.70
C THR A 75 3.43 -2.93 -1.94
N TYR A 76 2.16 -3.22 -1.62
CA TYR A 76 1.07 -2.28 -1.84
C TYR A 76 1.20 -1.01 -1.00
N LYS A 77 1.44 -1.16 0.31
CA LYS A 77 1.49 -0.02 1.22
C LYS A 77 2.79 0.78 1.09
N VAL A 78 3.89 0.10 0.83
CA VAL A 78 5.18 0.76 0.51
C VAL A 78 5.04 1.56 -0.78
N GLY A 79 4.52 0.97 -1.86
CA GLY A 79 4.31 1.66 -3.13
C GLY A 79 3.37 2.86 -3.01
N GLU A 80 2.26 2.71 -2.30
CA GLU A 80 1.35 3.83 -2.01
C GLU A 80 2.06 4.98 -1.29
N LYS A 81 2.80 4.68 -0.23
CA LYS A 81 3.54 5.70 0.55
C LYS A 81 4.59 6.40 -0.29
N THR A 82 5.33 5.67 -1.11
CA THR A 82 6.32 6.25 -2.02
C THR A 82 5.67 7.19 -3.03
N LEU A 83 4.58 6.77 -3.69
CA LEU A 83 3.86 7.62 -4.65
C LEU A 83 3.26 8.86 -3.98
N MET A 84 2.70 8.72 -2.78
CA MET A 84 2.17 9.86 -2.02
C MET A 84 3.27 10.86 -1.62
N TYR A 85 4.44 10.35 -1.22
CA TYR A 85 5.61 11.16 -0.91
C TYR A 85 6.08 11.96 -2.14
N LEU A 86 6.31 11.28 -3.26
CA LEU A 86 6.74 11.92 -4.51
C LEU A 86 5.72 12.98 -4.97
N ARG A 87 4.43 12.62 -4.97
CA ARG A 87 3.35 13.54 -5.33
C ARG A 87 3.35 14.79 -4.44
N TYR A 88 3.46 14.61 -3.12
CA TYR A 88 3.44 15.73 -2.18
C TYR A 88 4.55 16.73 -2.51
N HIS A 89 5.80 16.27 -2.64
CA HIS A 89 6.94 17.14 -2.92
C HIS A 89 6.87 17.77 -4.31
N PHE A 90 6.42 17.01 -5.32
CA PHE A 90 6.21 17.52 -6.67
C PHE A 90 5.20 18.69 -6.71
N LEU A 91 4.10 18.56 -5.99
CA LEU A 91 3.11 19.65 -5.89
C LEU A 91 3.64 20.87 -5.13
N GLN A 92 4.49 20.68 -4.12
CA GLN A 92 5.11 21.81 -3.40
C GLN A 92 6.03 22.66 -4.31
N LYS A 93 6.56 22.09 -5.38
CA LYS A 93 7.32 22.81 -6.40
C LYS A 93 6.44 23.54 -7.44
N GLY A 94 5.13 23.54 -7.26
CA GLY A 94 4.18 24.27 -8.12
C GLY A 94 3.65 23.50 -9.32
N HIS A 95 3.98 22.19 -9.43
CA HIS A 95 3.46 21.34 -10.49
C HIS A 95 2.02 20.88 -10.22
N SER A 96 1.30 20.47 -11.25
CA SER A 96 -0.07 19.98 -11.11
C SER A 96 -0.13 18.46 -10.83
N VAL A 97 -1.25 18.00 -10.26
CA VAL A 97 -1.55 16.56 -10.08
C VAL A 97 -1.58 15.83 -11.42
N LYS A 98 -2.06 16.50 -12.48
CA LYS A 98 -2.11 15.93 -13.84
C LYS A 98 -0.71 15.69 -14.39
N ASP A 99 0.21 16.63 -14.18
CA ASP A 99 1.61 16.49 -14.61
C ASP A 99 2.31 15.38 -13.84
N PHE A 100 2.04 15.26 -12.54
CA PHE A 100 2.54 14.13 -11.74
C PHE A 100 2.11 12.78 -12.32
N HIS A 101 0.80 12.61 -12.58
CA HIS A 101 0.30 11.35 -13.14
C HIS A 101 0.89 11.07 -14.52
N LYS A 102 0.95 12.09 -15.37
CA LYS A 102 1.56 11.94 -16.70
C LYS A 102 3.00 11.48 -16.59
N LEU A 103 3.79 12.13 -15.73
CA LEU A 103 5.20 11.79 -15.54
C LEU A 103 5.40 10.35 -15.07
N VAL A 104 4.67 9.93 -14.02
CA VAL A 104 4.75 8.55 -13.49
C VAL A 104 4.38 7.52 -14.56
N LEU A 105 3.36 7.81 -15.38
CA LEU A 105 2.94 6.93 -16.47
C LEU A 105 3.96 6.91 -17.63
N ASP A 106 4.57 8.04 -17.94
CA ASP A 106 5.60 8.14 -18.99
C ASP A 106 6.89 7.38 -18.61
N VAL A 107 7.29 7.42 -17.33
CA VAL A 107 8.40 6.60 -16.81
C VAL A 107 8.09 5.11 -16.96
N GLY A 108 6.82 4.72 -16.78
CA GLY A 108 6.37 3.35 -16.94
C GLY A 108 6.76 2.44 -15.76
N PRO A 109 6.64 1.11 -15.94
CA PRO A 109 6.95 0.14 -14.89
C PRO A 109 8.44 0.12 -14.55
N CYS A 110 8.77 0.50 -13.33
CA CYS A 110 10.15 0.46 -12.81
C CYS A 110 10.15 0.15 -11.30
N PRO A 111 11.27 -0.28 -10.72
CA PRO A 111 11.46 -0.35 -9.28
C PRO A 111 11.24 1.02 -8.62
N LEU A 112 10.76 1.02 -7.36
CA LEU A 112 10.41 2.27 -6.66
C LEU A 112 11.62 3.17 -6.38
N ASP A 113 12.77 2.59 -6.11
CA ASP A 113 14.04 3.31 -5.93
C ASP A 113 14.44 4.06 -7.21
N ILE A 114 14.33 3.42 -8.36
CA ILE A 114 14.58 4.05 -9.66
C ILE A 114 13.61 5.21 -9.93
N LEU A 115 12.34 5.04 -9.57
CA LEU A 115 11.37 6.13 -9.67
C LEU A 115 11.75 7.32 -8.78
N VAL A 116 12.18 7.05 -7.55
CA VAL A 116 12.63 8.10 -6.61
C VAL A 116 13.87 8.81 -7.15
N GLU A 117 14.88 8.06 -7.62
CA GLU A 117 16.10 8.61 -8.24
C GLU A 117 15.76 9.50 -9.43
N TYR A 118 14.85 9.05 -10.31
CA TYR A 118 14.41 9.86 -11.46
C TYR A 118 13.85 11.22 -11.03
N PHE A 119 13.02 11.25 -9.96
CA PHE A 119 12.46 12.51 -9.45
C PHE A 119 13.53 13.43 -8.84
N LEU A 120 14.55 12.86 -8.18
CA LEU A 120 15.66 13.62 -7.59
C LEU A 120 16.60 14.17 -8.66
N GLU A 121 17.06 13.34 -9.61
CA GLU A 121 17.99 13.72 -10.68
C GLU A 121 17.43 14.80 -11.61
N ASN A 122 16.11 14.81 -11.81
CA ASN A 122 15.44 15.83 -12.61
C ASN A 122 14.94 17.03 -11.78
N GLU A 123 15.35 17.14 -10.52
CA GLU A 123 14.99 18.22 -9.60
C GLU A 123 13.46 18.42 -9.45
N LEU A 124 12.70 17.33 -9.57
CA LEU A 124 11.22 17.35 -9.53
C LEU A 124 10.64 17.34 -8.11
N ILE A 125 11.46 16.99 -7.12
CA ILE A 125 11.12 16.99 -5.68
C ILE A 125 12.26 17.60 -4.85
#